data_0a1815f81a709a2665b8224fde296931
#
_entry.id   0a1815f81a709a2665b8224fde296931
#
_cell.length_a   1.000
_cell.length_b   1.000
_cell.length_c   1.000
_cell.angle_alpha   90.00
_cell.angle_beta   90.00
_cell.angle_gamma   90.00
#
_symmetry.space_group_name_H-M   'P 1'
#
loop_
_entity.id
_entity.type
_entity.pdbx_description
1 polymer ?
#
loop_
_entity_poly.entity_id
_entity_poly.type
_entity_poly.pdbx_seq_one_letter_code
_entity_poly.pdbx_strand_id
1 'polypeptide(L)'
;PGAVGRLRRGPPPPPGGGRPPPPPPRARAGGAPAPAAAAGFVCTQPQPDVVRLGRDRDPAHHVELELWEYHGDTVECPRPNAWTRTVFDLADVEFTEVRLFDRSWPTLAQMFAPQPTDVGFDIDIVFSWVDGSDPEFRARRAGMMAQVVVGEGDDADARIRQIDELKYALRSVHKNAPWIRRIFIATDSPAPAWLAEHPKVTIVRAIDHFSDTSGLPTFNSHAVESQLQHIEGLSEHFLYSNDDMFFARPVRPSMFFTPAGISRFIEADVRIGPGRNNERRSGYENAARVNRALLAERFGHVITRHLEHTPVPLRRSVLREMEEEFAADFVRTRTSRFRAATDISVTNSLYHYYALLTGRAVPQEAARVAYVDTTSRAGLAVLDDIAAHRDLDFFCLNDGSFPEISESERVREVSRFLAGYFPDPAPWERVSAPSRRPLPESTAGAA
;
A
#
# COMPACT_ATOMS: atom_id res chain seq x y z
N PRO A 1 38.47 30.83 -14.90
CA PRO A 1 39.64 30.09 -14.53
C PRO A 1 39.98 30.42 -13.09
N GLY A 2 39.53 29.63 -12.13
CA GLY A 2 39.77 29.82 -10.71
C GLY A 2 40.29 28.52 -10.13
N ALA A 3 41.54 28.57 -9.63
CA ALA A 3 42.26 27.49 -9.03
C ALA A 3 41.56 26.97 -7.77
N VAL A 4 41.22 25.71 -7.71
CA VAL A 4 40.78 25.01 -6.50
C VAL A 4 42.01 24.45 -5.81
N GLY A 5 42.42 25.08 -4.68
CA GLY A 5 43.50 24.63 -3.85
C GLY A 5 43.17 23.31 -3.17
N ARG A 6 43.97 22.29 -3.46
CA ARG A 6 43.97 21.00 -2.73
C ARG A 6 44.64 21.21 -1.37
N LEU A 7 43.85 21.19 -0.30
CA LEU A 7 44.38 20.99 1.06
C LEU A 7 44.84 19.53 1.20
N ARG A 8 46.15 19.29 1.18
CA ARG A 8 46.76 18.04 1.61
C ARG A 8 46.61 17.94 3.14
N ARG A 9 45.72 17.06 3.61
CA ARG A 9 45.76 16.61 5.01
C ARG A 9 46.89 15.59 5.12
N GLY A 10 47.79 15.79 6.09
CA GLY A 10 48.83 14.81 6.45
C GLY A 10 48.16 13.53 6.95
N PRO A 11 48.92 12.39 6.94
CA PRO A 11 48.42 11.14 7.42
C PRO A 11 47.99 11.26 8.90
N PRO A 12 46.87 10.63 9.28
CA PRO A 12 46.47 10.59 10.68
C PRO A 12 47.53 9.82 11.50
N PRO A 13 47.68 10.10 12.79
CA PRO A 13 48.56 9.32 13.65
C PRO A 13 48.07 7.88 13.71
N PRO A 14 48.97 6.88 13.89
CA PRO A 14 48.59 5.50 14.00
C PRO A 14 47.60 5.32 15.16
N PRO A 15 46.55 4.51 14.99
CA PRO A 15 45.61 4.26 16.08
C PRO A 15 46.36 3.58 17.22
N GLY A 16 46.25 4.18 18.42
CA GLY A 16 46.75 3.59 19.66
C GLY A 16 46.16 2.19 19.78
N GLY A 17 47.03 1.20 20.02
CA GLY A 17 46.66 -0.22 20.15
C GLY A 17 45.68 -0.49 21.28
N GLY A 18 44.40 -0.22 21.05
CA GLY A 18 43.32 -0.76 21.83
C GLY A 18 43.15 -2.25 21.48
N ARG A 19 43.24 -3.12 22.48
CA ARG A 19 42.86 -4.52 22.32
C ARG A 19 41.49 -4.57 21.63
N PRO A 20 41.34 -5.49 20.62
CA PRO A 20 40.03 -5.73 20.05
C PRO A 20 39.04 -6.06 21.17
N PRO A 21 37.78 -5.64 21.09
CA PRO A 21 36.77 -6.01 22.07
C PRO A 21 36.73 -7.55 22.18
N PRO A 22 36.54 -8.09 23.39
CA PRO A 22 36.47 -9.53 23.56
C PRO A 22 35.32 -10.06 22.66
N PRO A 23 35.50 -11.22 22.03
CA PRO A 23 34.44 -11.84 21.24
C PRO A 23 33.20 -11.99 22.13
N PRO A 24 32.00 -11.80 21.57
CA PRO A 24 30.77 -11.97 22.34
C PRO A 24 30.79 -13.37 23.01
N PRO A 25 30.27 -13.49 24.23
CA PRO A 25 30.30 -14.76 24.96
C PRO A 25 29.68 -15.85 24.08
N ARG A 26 30.42 -16.96 23.89
CA ARG A 26 29.90 -18.13 23.20
C ARG A 26 28.57 -18.50 23.80
N ALA A 27 27.51 -18.42 23.03
CA ALA A 27 26.22 -18.99 23.41
C ALA A 27 26.48 -20.50 23.63
N ARG A 28 26.44 -20.94 24.87
CA ARG A 28 26.46 -22.37 25.16
C ARG A 28 25.24 -22.96 24.44
N ALA A 29 25.48 -23.97 23.64
CA ALA A 29 24.45 -24.85 23.11
C ALA A 29 23.76 -25.56 24.30
N GLY A 30 22.90 -24.87 24.97
CA GLY A 30 22.12 -25.31 26.10
C GLY A 30 20.71 -24.78 25.93
N GLY A 31 19.80 -25.66 25.50
CA GLY A 31 18.37 -25.54 25.57
C GLY A 31 17.82 -24.17 25.19
N ALA A 32 17.38 -23.98 23.95
CA ALA A 32 16.57 -22.85 23.58
C ALA A 32 15.39 -22.77 24.57
N PRO A 33 15.15 -21.60 25.20
CA PRO A 33 13.95 -21.48 26.01
C PRO A 33 12.76 -21.55 25.07
N ALA A 34 11.85 -22.47 25.34
CA ALA A 34 10.55 -22.54 24.74
C ALA A 34 9.63 -21.48 25.34
N PRO A 35 9.47 -20.28 24.75
CA PRO A 35 8.28 -19.49 24.98
C PRO A 35 7.58 -19.05 23.68
N ALA A 36 7.92 -19.60 22.53
CA ALA A 36 7.34 -19.16 21.25
C ALA A 36 6.04 -19.91 20.88
N ALA A 37 5.68 -20.97 21.57
CA ALA A 37 4.50 -21.78 21.23
C ALA A 37 3.15 -21.06 21.43
N ALA A 38 3.10 -20.00 22.24
CA ALA A 38 1.83 -19.29 22.53
C ALA A 38 1.39 -18.29 21.44
N ALA A 39 2.25 -17.96 20.46
CA ALA A 39 1.98 -16.95 19.45
C ALA A 39 1.98 -17.46 18.00
N GLY A 40 2.03 -18.77 17.78
CA GLY A 40 2.08 -19.37 16.46
C GLY A 40 3.39 -19.10 15.69
N PHE A 41 4.48 -18.80 16.41
CA PHE A 41 5.82 -18.70 15.81
C PHE A 41 6.46 -20.08 15.69
N VAL A 42 7.06 -20.32 14.56
CA VAL A 42 7.80 -21.54 14.26
C VAL A 42 9.28 -21.19 14.17
N CYS A 43 10.10 -22.00 14.82
CA CYS A 43 11.55 -21.96 14.67
C CYS A 43 11.97 -23.19 13.86
N THR A 44 12.61 -22.98 12.72
CA THR A 44 13.16 -24.05 11.88
C THR A 44 14.63 -23.82 11.67
N GLN A 45 15.37 -24.89 11.42
CA GLN A 45 16.82 -24.85 11.14
C GLN A 45 17.04 -25.42 9.74
N PRO A 46 16.92 -24.58 8.68
CA PRO A 46 17.08 -25.04 7.29
C PRO A 46 18.51 -25.51 6.95
N GLN A 47 19.50 -25.02 7.71
CA GLN A 47 20.92 -25.41 7.62
C GLN A 47 21.52 -25.39 9.03
N PRO A 48 22.68 -26.04 9.28
CA PRO A 48 23.26 -26.15 10.63
C PRO A 48 23.42 -24.81 11.36
N ASP A 49 23.85 -23.76 10.66
CA ASP A 49 24.16 -22.46 11.26
C ASP A 49 23.19 -21.35 10.84
N VAL A 50 22.01 -21.73 10.36
CA VAL A 50 20.94 -20.81 9.98
C VAL A 50 19.67 -21.17 10.71
N VAL A 51 19.14 -20.23 11.49
CA VAL A 51 17.87 -20.37 12.22
C VAL A 51 16.84 -19.47 11.59
N ARG A 52 15.69 -20.04 11.22
CA ARG A 52 14.55 -19.28 10.68
C ARG A 52 13.46 -19.15 11.74
N LEU A 53 13.07 -17.90 12.00
CA LEU A 53 12.00 -17.54 12.92
C LEU A 53 10.86 -16.88 12.15
N GLY A 54 9.65 -17.39 12.24
CA GLY A 54 8.48 -16.83 11.54
C GLY A 54 7.18 -17.48 11.97
N ARG A 55 6.08 -17.07 11.37
CA ARG A 55 4.77 -17.71 11.56
C ARG A 55 4.63 -18.85 10.54
N ASP A 56 4.11 -19.99 10.97
CA ASP A 56 3.99 -21.22 10.19
C ASP A 56 3.27 -21.03 8.84
N ARG A 57 2.32 -20.11 8.80
CA ARG A 57 1.48 -19.84 7.61
C ARG A 57 1.82 -18.56 6.87
N ASP A 58 2.95 -17.95 7.16
CA ASP A 58 3.33 -16.67 6.55
C ASP A 58 4.81 -16.65 6.14
N PRO A 59 5.17 -17.35 5.06
CA PRO A 59 6.57 -17.47 4.64
C PRO A 59 7.21 -16.14 4.22
N ALA A 60 6.41 -15.11 3.92
CA ALA A 60 6.90 -13.78 3.57
C ALA A 60 7.41 -12.98 4.79
N HIS A 61 7.03 -13.39 6.01
CA HIS A 61 7.36 -12.70 7.26
C HIS A 61 8.15 -13.60 8.19
N HIS A 62 9.37 -13.94 7.79
CA HIS A 62 10.31 -14.65 8.62
C HIS A 62 11.63 -13.88 8.74
N VAL A 63 12.36 -14.15 9.82
CA VAL A 63 13.72 -13.65 10.05
C VAL A 63 14.66 -14.84 10.02
N GLU A 64 15.75 -14.73 9.28
CA GLU A 64 16.84 -15.71 9.31
C GLU A 64 17.98 -15.14 10.15
N LEU A 65 18.45 -15.95 11.09
CA LEU A 65 19.61 -15.68 11.93
C LEU A 65 20.72 -16.59 11.45
N GLU A 66 21.84 -16.03 11.07
CA GLU A 66 23.06 -16.75 10.68
C GLU A 66 24.06 -16.70 11.85
N LEU A 67 24.64 -17.84 12.16
CA LEU A 67 25.70 -17.95 13.17
C LEU A 67 27.05 -17.93 12.42
N TRP A 68 27.78 -16.82 12.55
CA TRP A 68 29.08 -16.64 11.91
C TRP A 68 30.19 -17.11 12.85
N GLU A 69 31.17 -17.84 12.32
CA GLU A 69 32.27 -18.40 13.08
C GLU A 69 33.52 -17.51 12.97
N TYR A 70 34.24 -17.37 14.08
CA TYR A 70 35.47 -16.61 14.17
C TYR A 70 36.66 -17.56 14.23
N HIS A 71 37.59 -17.47 13.27
CA HIS A 71 38.80 -18.30 13.15
C HIS A 71 40.04 -17.40 13.17
N GLY A 72 40.50 -16.99 14.38
CA GLY A 72 41.62 -16.08 14.53
C GLY A 72 41.30 -14.68 13.96
N ASP A 73 41.95 -14.33 12.84
CA ASP A 73 41.79 -13.02 12.19
C ASP A 73 40.72 -13.05 11.09
N THR A 74 40.02 -14.18 10.89
CA THR A 74 38.99 -14.29 9.87
C THR A 74 37.62 -14.62 10.46
N VAL A 75 36.57 -14.29 9.69
CA VAL A 75 35.20 -14.67 9.99
C VAL A 75 34.63 -15.47 8.83
N GLU A 76 33.98 -16.57 9.15
CA GLU A 76 33.30 -17.43 8.20
C GLU A 76 31.80 -17.35 8.36
N CYS A 77 31.10 -17.10 7.23
CA CYS A 77 29.64 -17.07 7.14
C CYS A 77 29.14 -18.46 6.71
N PRO A 78 27.99 -18.94 7.21
CA PRO A 78 27.47 -20.27 6.89
C PRO A 78 27.07 -20.42 5.41
N ARG A 79 26.90 -19.33 4.70
CA ARG A 79 26.56 -19.31 3.28
C ARG A 79 26.93 -17.97 2.64
N PRO A 80 27.14 -17.93 1.29
CA PRO A 80 27.28 -16.68 0.57
C PRO A 80 26.06 -15.78 0.79
N ASN A 81 26.29 -14.51 1.00
CA ASN A 81 25.25 -13.50 1.20
C ASN A 81 25.50 -12.27 0.34
N ALA A 82 24.55 -11.33 0.32
CA ALA A 82 24.63 -10.12 -0.50
C ALA A 82 25.69 -9.10 0.02
N TRP A 83 26.19 -9.30 1.23
CA TRP A 83 27.06 -8.35 1.93
C TRP A 83 28.53 -8.68 1.77
N THR A 84 28.90 -9.95 1.88
CA THR A 84 30.27 -10.38 1.92
C THR A 84 30.43 -11.74 1.27
N ARG A 85 31.70 -12.15 1.09
CA ARG A 85 32.03 -13.49 0.75
C ARG A 85 31.86 -14.40 1.98
N THR A 86 32.00 -15.73 1.77
CA THR A 86 31.87 -16.70 2.84
C THR A 86 32.94 -16.49 3.91
N VAL A 87 34.17 -16.10 3.53
CA VAL A 87 35.27 -15.83 4.46
C VAL A 87 35.81 -14.41 4.19
N PHE A 88 36.05 -13.65 5.25
CA PHE A 88 36.67 -12.33 5.17
C PHE A 88 37.56 -12.05 6.39
N ASP A 89 38.56 -11.16 6.22
CA ASP A 89 39.46 -10.76 7.27
C ASP A 89 38.84 -9.77 8.22
N LEU A 90 39.06 -9.94 9.53
CA LEU A 90 38.58 -8.98 10.55
C LEU A 90 39.21 -7.60 10.39
N ALA A 91 40.42 -7.53 9.81
CA ALA A 91 41.09 -6.26 9.53
C ALA A 91 40.35 -5.39 8.51
N ASP A 92 39.53 -6.01 7.64
CA ASP A 92 38.72 -5.30 6.64
C ASP A 92 37.35 -4.86 7.18
N VAL A 93 37.06 -5.18 8.44
CA VAL A 93 35.75 -4.94 9.06
C VAL A 93 35.82 -3.79 10.05
N GLU A 94 35.03 -2.77 9.83
CA GLU A 94 34.77 -1.71 10.80
C GLU A 94 33.42 -1.98 11.50
N PHE A 95 33.45 -2.06 12.84
CA PHE A 95 32.24 -2.21 13.65
C PHE A 95 31.66 -0.84 14.00
N THR A 96 30.34 -0.72 13.97
CA THR A 96 29.56 0.48 14.34
C THR A 96 28.27 0.08 15.04
N GLU A 97 27.43 1.05 15.34
CA GLU A 97 26.09 0.82 15.86
C GLU A 97 25.04 1.42 14.93
N VAL A 98 23.91 0.73 14.80
CA VAL A 98 22.71 1.23 14.15
C VAL A 98 21.56 1.28 15.15
N ARG A 99 20.79 2.38 15.13
CA ARG A 99 19.58 2.50 15.96
C ARG A 99 18.35 2.04 15.17
N LEU A 100 17.80 0.90 15.57
CA LEU A 100 16.58 0.33 15.00
C LEU A 100 15.63 -0.12 16.12
N PHE A 101 14.33 0.13 15.96
CA PHE A 101 13.30 -0.26 16.93
C PHE A 101 13.59 0.25 18.36
N ASP A 102 14.00 1.53 18.46
CA ASP A 102 14.39 2.22 19.70
C ASP A 102 15.52 1.57 20.50
N ARG A 103 16.35 0.75 19.83
CA ARG A 103 17.55 0.12 20.38
C ARG A 103 18.76 0.36 19.52
N SER A 104 19.95 0.44 20.14
CA SER A 104 21.23 0.36 19.45
C SER A 104 21.61 -1.10 19.23
N TRP A 105 22.02 -1.39 18.01
CA TRP A 105 22.49 -2.72 17.60
C TRP A 105 23.91 -2.59 17.06
N PRO A 106 24.85 -3.41 17.56
CA PRO A 106 26.17 -3.48 16.94
C PRO A 106 26.05 -4.07 15.53
N THR A 107 26.75 -3.47 14.59
CA THR A 107 26.72 -3.89 13.18
C THR A 107 28.04 -3.57 12.48
N LEU A 108 28.15 -4.02 11.24
CA LEU A 108 29.26 -3.63 10.37
C LEU A 108 29.00 -2.24 9.78
N ALA A 109 30.03 -1.43 9.66
CA ALA A 109 29.94 -0.13 9.02
C ALA A 109 29.38 -0.28 7.60
N GLN A 110 28.52 0.64 7.23
CA GLN A 110 27.84 0.68 5.92
C GLN A 110 26.80 -0.42 5.66
N MET A 111 26.60 -1.39 6.59
CA MET A 111 25.61 -2.48 6.41
C MET A 111 24.20 -1.97 6.12
N PHE A 112 23.82 -0.85 6.73
CA PHE A 112 22.52 -0.20 6.52
C PHE A 112 22.66 1.15 5.82
N ALA A 113 23.76 1.39 5.11
CA ALA A 113 23.94 2.61 4.34
C ALA A 113 22.94 2.66 3.17
N PRO A 114 22.32 3.83 2.91
CA PRO A 114 21.44 3.98 1.75
C PRO A 114 22.18 3.67 0.45
N GLN A 115 21.57 2.87 -0.40
CA GLN A 115 22.10 2.55 -1.72
C GLN A 115 21.63 3.58 -2.76
N PRO A 116 22.39 3.85 -3.82
CA PRO A 116 21.95 4.72 -4.92
C PRO A 116 20.65 4.25 -5.62
N THR A 117 20.32 2.98 -5.42
CA THR A 117 19.12 2.34 -5.97
C THR A 117 17.92 2.40 -5.01
N ASP A 118 18.11 2.90 -3.79
CA ASP A 118 17.02 3.05 -2.83
C ASP A 118 16.17 4.28 -3.15
N VAL A 119 14.88 4.16 -2.89
CA VAL A 119 13.96 5.30 -2.93
C VAL A 119 14.05 6.02 -1.59
N GLY A 120 14.70 7.19 -1.58
CA GLY A 120 15.06 7.93 -0.36
C GLY A 120 14.09 9.07 0.01
N PHE A 121 12.97 9.23 -0.69
CA PHE A 121 11.99 10.28 -0.41
C PHE A 121 10.73 9.72 0.26
N ASP A 122 10.01 10.61 0.93
CA ASP A 122 8.75 10.26 1.60
C ASP A 122 7.67 9.88 0.60
N ILE A 123 6.93 8.81 0.91
CA ILE A 123 5.76 8.36 0.15
C ILE A 123 4.59 8.23 1.12
N ASP A 124 3.50 8.92 0.82
CA ASP A 124 2.22 8.78 1.51
C ASP A 124 1.26 7.87 0.73
N ILE A 125 0.13 7.54 1.33
CA ILE A 125 -0.97 6.88 0.62
C ILE A 125 -2.29 7.60 0.92
N VAL A 126 -3.13 7.76 -0.11
CA VAL A 126 -4.48 8.31 0.01
C VAL A 126 -5.47 7.21 -0.34
N PHE A 127 -6.41 6.95 0.55
CA PHE A 127 -7.57 6.10 0.31
C PHE A 127 -8.81 6.98 0.06
N SER A 128 -9.57 6.67 -0.99
CA SER A 128 -10.93 7.18 -1.15
C SER A 128 -11.90 6.18 -0.53
N TRP A 129 -12.79 6.68 0.35
CA TRP A 129 -13.73 5.82 1.08
C TRP A 129 -15.04 6.52 1.37
N VAL A 130 -16.13 5.76 1.35
CA VAL A 130 -17.46 6.20 1.81
C VAL A 130 -18.09 5.12 2.68
N ASP A 131 -18.79 5.52 3.74
CA ASP A 131 -19.64 4.61 4.50
C ASP A 131 -21.02 4.52 3.84
N GLY A 132 -21.15 3.56 2.94
CA GLY A 132 -22.43 3.31 2.30
C GLY A 132 -23.46 2.65 3.20
N SER A 133 -23.13 2.27 4.44
CA SER A 133 -24.10 1.81 5.45
C SER A 133 -24.78 2.98 6.19
N ASP A 134 -24.19 4.19 6.13
CA ASP A 134 -24.72 5.39 6.76
C ASP A 134 -26.08 5.80 6.15
N PRO A 135 -27.17 5.78 6.94
CA PRO A 135 -28.50 6.16 6.46
C PRO A 135 -28.59 7.61 5.96
N GLU A 136 -27.81 8.53 6.56
CA GLU A 136 -27.81 9.94 6.15
C GLU A 136 -27.12 10.10 4.79
N PHE A 137 -26.04 9.40 4.57
CA PHE A 137 -25.35 9.36 3.26
C PHE A 137 -26.30 8.84 2.19
N ARG A 138 -26.98 7.69 2.45
CA ARG A 138 -27.93 7.09 1.50
C ARG A 138 -29.11 8.04 1.18
N ALA A 139 -29.68 8.67 2.19
CA ALA A 139 -30.79 9.60 2.02
C ALA A 139 -30.40 10.83 1.19
N ARG A 140 -29.23 11.42 1.49
CA ARG A 140 -28.70 12.56 0.72
C ARG A 140 -28.42 12.18 -0.73
N ARG A 141 -27.76 11.04 -0.95
CA ARG A 141 -27.45 10.52 -2.30
C ARG A 141 -28.75 10.30 -3.09
N ALA A 142 -29.71 9.57 -2.53
CA ALA A 142 -30.99 9.26 -3.19
C ALA A 142 -31.78 10.52 -3.56
N GLY A 143 -31.84 11.50 -2.65
CA GLY A 143 -32.56 12.79 -2.90
C GLY A 143 -31.96 13.60 -4.05
N MET A 144 -30.64 13.56 -4.23
CA MET A 144 -29.97 14.26 -5.32
C MET A 144 -29.95 13.45 -6.62
N MET A 145 -29.89 12.13 -6.55
CA MET A 145 -29.83 11.25 -7.72
C MET A 145 -31.13 11.23 -8.53
N ALA A 146 -32.27 11.49 -7.91
CA ALA A 146 -33.57 11.53 -8.58
C ALA A 146 -33.66 12.54 -9.73
N GLN A 147 -32.72 13.46 -9.85
CA GLN A 147 -32.68 14.53 -10.85
C GLN A 147 -31.55 14.36 -11.90
N VAL A 148 -30.82 13.24 -11.86
CA VAL A 148 -29.61 13.04 -12.70
C VAL A 148 -29.73 11.73 -13.47
N VAL A 149 -29.30 11.74 -14.73
CA VAL A 149 -29.09 10.53 -15.53
C VAL A 149 -27.79 9.87 -15.06
N VAL A 150 -27.86 8.63 -14.59
CA VAL A 150 -26.72 7.87 -14.11
C VAL A 150 -26.40 6.78 -15.13
N GLY A 151 -25.10 6.57 -15.42
CA GLY A 151 -24.64 5.53 -16.33
C GLY A 151 -24.86 4.14 -15.79
N GLU A 152 -24.81 3.14 -16.65
CA GLU A 152 -25.03 1.73 -16.32
C GLU A 152 -24.12 1.28 -15.17
N GLY A 153 -24.72 0.78 -14.09
CA GLY A 153 -24.04 0.27 -12.90
C GLY A 153 -23.49 1.34 -11.94
N ASP A 154 -23.58 2.62 -12.25
CA ASP A 154 -23.09 3.69 -11.36
C ASP A 154 -24.07 3.99 -10.20
N ASP A 155 -25.31 3.56 -10.28
CA ASP A 155 -26.35 3.64 -9.25
C ASP A 155 -26.43 2.40 -8.34
N ALA A 156 -25.72 1.34 -8.68
CA ALA A 156 -25.80 0.08 -7.96
C ALA A 156 -25.42 0.21 -6.49
N ASP A 157 -26.27 -0.31 -5.59
CA ASP A 157 -26.01 -0.36 -4.14
C ASP A 157 -24.73 -1.15 -3.79
N ALA A 158 -24.32 -2.05 -4.67
CA ALA A 158 -23.09 -2.80 -4.56
C ALA A 158 -21.84 -1.90 -4.38
N ARG A 159 -21.83 -0.73 -5.02
CA ARG A 159 -20.70 0.21 -5.00
C ARG A 159 -20.52 0.96 -3.68
N ILE A 160 -21.50 0.94 -2.81
CA ILE A 160 -21.49 1.66 -1.53
C ILE A 160 -21.61 0.70 -0.33
N ARG A 161 -21.59 -0.62 -0.58
CA ARG A 161 -21.62 -1.62 0.51
C ARG A 161 -20.32 -1.61 1.29
N GLN A 162 -20.40 -1.97 2.57
CA GLN A 162 -19.25 -2.02 3.48
C GLN A 162 -19.14 -3.40 4.11
N ILE A 163 -17.93 -3.99 4.00
CA ILE A 163 -17.55 -5.23 4.68
C ILE A 163 -16.29 -4.98 5.53
N ASP A 164 -16.06 -3.73 5.97
CA ASP A 164 -14.83 -3.29 6.63
C ASP A 164 -13.56 -3.43 5.74
N GLU A 165 -13.71 -3.38 4.40
CA GLU A 165 -12.58 -3.50 3.45
C GLU A 165 -11.47 -2.51 3.80
N LEU A 166 -11.80 -1.24 4.04
CA LEU A 166 -10.84 -0.20 4.43
C LEU A 166 -9.96 -0.63 5.62
N LYS A 167 -10.55 -1.28 6.63
CA LYS A 167 -9.81 -1.76 7.80
C LYS A 167 -8.70 -2.72 7.42
N TYR A 168 -9.02 -3.68 6.56
CA TYR A 168 -8.06 -4.68 6.09
C TYR A 168 -7.09 -4.10 5.05
N ALA A 169 -7.52 -3.14 4.24
CA ALA A 169 -6.62 -2.40 3.35
C ALA A 169 -5.55 -1.64 4.16
N LEU A 170 -5.94 -0.97 5.25
CA LEU A 170 -5.00 -0.31 6.14
C LEU A 170 -4.08 -1.31 6.89
N ARG A 171 -4.59 -2.50 7.29
CA ARG A 171 -3.75 -3.58 7.82
C ARG A 171 -2.73 -4.05 6.79
N SER A 172 -3.13 -4.16 5.52
CA SER A 172 -2.24 -4.57 4.43
C SER A 172 -1.10 -3.57 4.24
N VAL A 173 -1.38 -2.25 4.33
CA VAL A 173 -0.35 -1.21 4.33
C VAL A 173 0.59 -1.36 5.51
N HIS A 174 0.06 -1.51 6.73
CA HIS A 174 0.88 -1.66 7.92
C HIS A 174 1.85 -2.84 7.82
N LYS A 175 1.34 -3.97 7.35
CA LYS A 175 2.08 -5.22 7.26
C LYS A 175 3.06 -5.24 6.09
N ASN A 176 2.62 -4.83 4.90
CA ASN A 176 3.31 -5.11 3.64
C ASN A 176 3.98 -3.88 2.99
N ALA A 177 3.63 -2.66 3.45
CA ALA A 177 4.23 -1.40 3.01
C ALA A 177 4.55 -0.47 4.20
N PRO A 178 5.33 -0.93 5.22
CA PRO A 178 5.60 -0.15 6.43
C PRO A 178 6.36 1.16 6.17
N TRP A 179 7.00 1.28 5.02
CA TRP A 179 7.72 2.46 4.53
C TRP A 179 6.79 3.63 4.15
N ILE A 180 5.48 3.42 4.03
CA ILE A 180 4.51 4.51 3.87
C ILE A 180 4.59 5.43 5.09
N ARG A 181 4.83 6.74 4.85
CA ARG A 181 4.96 7.75 5.90
C ARG A 181 3.63 8.04 6.58
N ARG A 182 2.60 8.44 5.83
CA ARG A 182 1.27 8.79 6.32
C ARG A 182 0.18 8.18 5.45
N ILE A 183 -0.97 7.94 6.06
CA ILE A 183 -2.19 7.44 5.42
C ILE A 183 -3.22 8.55 5.51
N PHE A 184 -3.76 8.97 4.37
CA PHE A 184 -4.87 9.90 4.29
C PHE A 184 -6.13 9.14 3.86
N ILE A 185 -7.26 9.40 4.51
CA ILE A 185 -8.56 8.85 4.15
C ILE A 185 -9.42 10.01 3.69
N ALA A 186 -9.60 10.13 2.36
CA ALA A 186 -10.45 11.15 1.74
C ALA A 186 -11.91 10.69 1.82
N THR A 187 -12.68 11.30 2.72
CA THR A 187 -14.07 10.93 2.98
C THR A 187 -14.86 12.02 3.69
N ASP A 188 -16.14 12.15 3.34
CA ASP A 188 -17.11 12.96 4.08
C ASP A 188 -17.97 12.12 5.04
N SER A 189 -17.80 10.79 5.04
CA SER A 189 -18.42 9.87 5.99
C SER A 189 -17.85 10.04 7.40
N PRO A 190 -18.60 9.72 8.47
CA PRO A 190 -18.05 9.63 9.82
C PRO A 190 -16.84 8.68 9.88
N ALA A 191 -15.92 8.93 10.81
CA ALA A 191 -14.79 8.03 11.03
C ALA A 191 -15.30 6.63 11.39
N PRO A 192 -14.72 5.54 10.82
CA PRO A 192 -15.11 4.19 11.19
C PRO A 192 -14.96 3.94 12.70
N ALA A 193 -15.92 3.24 13.31
CA ALA A 193 -15.93 3.02 14.76
C ALA A 193 -14.66 2.29 15.27
N TRP A 194 -14.05 1.46 14.45
CA TRP A 194 -12.81 0.73 14.77
C TRP A 194 -11.56 1.59 14.70
N LEU A 195 -11.62 2.77 14.05
CA LEU A 195 -10.45 3.64 13.87
C LEU A 195 -10.23 4.50 15.11
N ALA A 196 -9.03 4.42 15.68
CA ALA A 196 -8.55 5.30 16.74
C ALA A 196 -7.75 6.46 16.15
N GLU A 197 -7.62 7.56 16.90
CA GLU A 197 -6.69 8.63 16.56
C GLU A 197 -5.25 8.08 16.56
N HIS A 198 -4.52 8.36 15.49
CA HIS A 198 -3.15 7.92 15.35
C HIS A 198 -2.37 8.89 14.43
N PRO A 199 -1.13 9.28 14.76
CA PRO A 199 -0.37 10.28 14.01
C PRO A 199 -0.08 9.88 12.55
N LYS A 200 -0.13 8.59 12.23
CA LYS A 200 0.07 8.08 10.87
C LYS A 200 -1.19 8.15 10.00
N VAL A 201 -2.39 8.30 10.58
CA VAL A 201 -3.68 8.27 9.85
C VAL A 201 -4.39 9.60 9.99
N THR A 202 -4.81 10.19 8.87
CA THR A 202 -5.51 11.47 8.83
C THR A 202 -6.76 11.33 7.97
N ILE A 203 -7.92 11.73 8.50
CA ILE A 203 -9.15 11.88 7.71
C ILE A 203 -9.14 13.26 7.07
N VAL A 204 -9.45 13.32 5.77
CA VAL A 204 -9.51 14.55 4.99
C VAL A 204 -10.89 14.68 4.38
N ARG A 205 -11.58 15.79 4.67
CA ARG A 205 -12.90 16.10 4.14
C ARG A 205 -12.79 16.76 2.77
N ALA A 206 -13.81 16.60 1.93
CA ALA A 206 -13.83 17.26 0.63
C ALA A 206 -13.72 18.78 0.77
N ILE A 207 -14.35 19.37 1.79
CA ILE A 207 -14.28 20.82 2.07
C ILE A 207 -12.85 21.30 2.33
N ASP A 208 -11.95 20.43 2.81
CA ASP A 208 -10.59 20.80 3.20
C ASP A 208 -9.60 20.78 2.03
N HIS A 209 -9.94 20.08 0.93
CA HIS A 209 -8.99 19.92 -0.19
C HIS A 209 -9.56 20.22 -1.58
N PHE A 210 -10.86 20.50 -1.70
CA PHE A 210 -11.41 20.96 -2.98
C PHE A 210 -11.06 22.42 -3.21
N SER A 211 -10.48 22.73 -4.37
CA SER A 211 -10.13 24.09 -4.77
C SER A 211 -11.37 24.97 -5.00
N ASP A 212 -12.54 24.34 -5.27
CA ASP A 212 -13.85 24.96 -5.40
C ASP A 212 -14.91 24.02 -4.84
N THR A 213 -15.61 24.46 -3.81
CA THR A 213 -16.57 23.67 -3.05
C THR A 213 -18.01 23.76 -3.59
N SER A 214 -18.25 24.45 -4.70
CA SER A 214 -19.59 24.64 -5.29
C SER A 214 -20.24 23.32 -5.74
N GLY A 215 -19.44 22.29 -6.06
CA GLY A 215 -19.89 20.95 -6.41
C GLY A 215 -20.23 20.04 -5.22
N LEU A 216 -19.94 20.48 -3.98
CA LEU A 216 -20.19 19.66 -2.78
C LEU A 216 -21.68 19.69 -2.35
N PRO A 217 -22.18 18.63 -1.71
CA PRO A 217 -21.51 17.34 -1.53
C PRO A 217 -21.39 16.58 -2.86
N THR A 218 -20.33 15.76 -2.98
CA THR A 218 -20.10 14.92 -4.16
C THR A 218 -20.29 13.43 -3.83
N PHE A 219 -20.82 12.67 -4.80
CA PHE A 219 -20.94 11.21 -4.80
C PHE A 219 -20.13 10.61 -5.97
N ASN A 220 -19.16 11.36 -6.44
CA ASN A 220 -18.36 11.08 -7.61
C ASN A 220 -16.88 10.90 -7.21
N SER A 221 -16.37 9.67 -7.26
CA SER A 221 -14.97 9.42 -6.97
C SER A 221 -14.02 10.17 -7.92
N HIS A 222 -14.40 10.35 -9.20
CA HIS A 222 -13.59 11.12 -10.15
C HIS A 222 -13.40 12.58 -9.70
N ALA A 223 -14.44 13.17 -9.09
CA ALA A 223 -14.34 14.52 -8.52
C ALA A 223 -13.35 14.56 -7.36
N VAL A 224 -13.40 13.60 -6.43
CA VAL A 224 -12.44 13.47 -5.33
C VAL A 224 -11.02 13.27 -5.86
N GLU A 225 -10.84 12.34 -6.79
CA GLU A 225 -9.56 12.00 -7.40
C GLU A 225 -8.90 13.18 -8.12
N SER A 226 -9.70 14.08 -8.70
CA SER A 226 -9.20 15.28 -9.38
C SER A 226 -8.66 16.37 -8.44
N GLN A 227 -8.81 16.21 -7.12
CA GLN A 227 -8.44 17.22 -6.12
C GLN A 227 -7.40 16.75 -5.10
N LEU A 228 -6.83 15.56 -5.25
CA LEU A 228 -5.87 14.96 -4.30
C LEU A 228 -4.61 15.81 -4.11
N GLN A 229 -4.16 16.52 -5.14
CA GLN A 229 -2.97 17.39 -5.10
C GLN A 229 -3.09 18.56 -4.12
N HIS A 230 -4.31 18.88 -3.67
CA HIS A 230 -4.60 19.96 -2.74
C HIS A 230 -4.64 19.51 -1.27
N ILE A 231 -4.53 18.21 -0.99
CA ILE A 231 -4.47 17.69 0.39
C ILE A 231 -3.27 18.31 1.11
N GLU A 232 -3.52 18.97 2.24
CA GLU A 232 -2.48 19.59 3.05
C GLU A 232 -1.58 18.54 3.71
N GLY A 233 -0.27 18.76 3.67
CA GLY A 233 0.73 17.88 4.25
C GLY A 233 0.99 16.57 3.48
N LEU A 234 0.32 16.34 2.35
CA LEU A 234 0.59 15.21 1.45
C LEU A 234 1.99 15.36 0.84
N SER A 235 2.77 14.27 0.78
CA SER A 235 4.10 14.26 0.15
C SER A 235 4.03 14.49 -1.37
N GLU A 236 5.17 14.88 -1.97
CA GLU A 236 5.29 15.03 -3.43
C GLU A 236 4.98 13.71 -4.14
N HIS A 237 5.51 12.60 -3.60
CA HIS A 237 5.25 11.25 -4.10
C HIS A 237 4.23 10.57 -3.19
N PHE A 238 3.18 10.05 -3.76
CA PHE A 238 2.17 9.34 -3.00
C PHE A 238 1.50 8.24 -3.81
N LEU A 239 0.84 7.33 -3.12
CA LEU A 239 -0.01 6.31 -3.72
C LEU A 239 -1.47 6.72 -3.55
N TYR A 240 -2.30 6.39 -4.53
CA TYR A 240 -3.75 6.43 -4.40
C TYR A 240 -4.28 5.00 -4.44
N SER A 241 -5.25 4.70 -3.58
CA SER A 241 -5.89 3.39 -3.48
C SER A 241 -7.37 3.53 -3.16
N ASN A 242 -8.16 2.60 -3.66
CA ASN A 242 -9.50 2.36 -3.14
C ASN A 242 -9.43 1.42 -1.93
N ASP A 243 -10.52 1.35 -1.18
CA ASP A 243 -10.65 0.50 0.01
C ASP A 243 -10.71 -1.01 -0.29
N ASP A 244 -10.96 -1.39 -1.54
CA ASP A 244 -11.01 -2.76 -2.04
C ASP A 244 -9.67 -3.28 -2.62
N MET A 245 -8.60 -2.49 -2.55
CA MET A 245 -7.26 -2.82 -3.03
C MET A 245 -6.30 -3.15 -1.88
N PHE A 246 -5.58 -4.26 -1.98
CA PHE A 246 -4.77 -4.79 -0.89
C PHE A 246 -3.34 -5.07 -1.32
N PHE A 247 -2.38 -4.75 -0.46
CA PHE A 247 -1.00 -5.22 -0.55
C PHE A 247 -0.93 -6.66 -0.05
N ALA A 248 -0.78 -7.62 -0.95
CA ALA A 248 -0.90 -9.03 -0.62
C ALA A 248 0.34 -9.61 0.10
N ARG A 249 1.52 -9.08 -0.19
CA ARG A 249 2.80 -9.44 0.43
C ARG A 249 3.70 -8.22 0.59
N PRO A 250 4.83 -8.30 1.31
CA PRO A 250 5.77 -7.19 1.43
C PRO A 250 6.24 -6.68 0.07
N VAL A 251 6.08 -5.39 -0.16
CA VAL A 251 6.51 -4.68 -1.35
C VAL A 251 7.50 -3.57 -1.01
N ARG A 252 8.38 -3.25 -1.97
CA ARG A 252 9.37 -2.18 -1.81
C ARG A 252 8.90 -0.89 -2.49
N PRO A 253 9.34 0.29 -2.03
CA PRO A 253 9.06 1.57 -2.69
C PRO A 253 9.45 1.58 -4.17
N SER A 254 10.51 0.85 -4.54
CA SER A 254 11.00 0.71 -5.92
C SER A 254 10.01 0.04 -6.89
N MET A 255 8.95 -0.61 -6.36
CA MET A 255 7.84 -1.09 -7.18
C MET A 255 7.02 0.05 -7.77
N PHE A 256 6.96 1.20 -7.08
CA PHE A 256 6.13 2.34 -7.45
C PHE A 256 6.91 3.52 -8.02
N PHE A 257 8.15 3.70 -7.57
CA PHE A 257 9.00 4.80 -8.00
C PHE A 257 10.43 4.36 -8.22
N THR A 258 11.10 4.99 -9.17
CA THR A 258 12.57 4.90 -9.27
C THR A 258 13.21 5.81 -8.21
N PRO A 259 14.51 5.66 -7.90
CA PRO A 259 15.24 6.58 -7.03
C PRO A 259 15.20 8.05 -7.51
N ALA A 260 15.03 8.26 -8.82
CA ALA A 260 14.88 9.59 -9.43
C ALA A 260 13.43 10.13 -9.39
N GLY A 261 12.48 9.43 -8.74
CA GLY A 261 11.09 9.85 -8.61
C GLY A 261 10.21 9.63 -9.83
N ILE A 262 10.66 8.82 -10.81
CA ILE A 262 9.82 8.42 -11.94
C ILE A 262 8.82 7.37 -11.46
N SER A 263 7.52 7.58 -11.71
CA SER A 263 6.47 6.64 -11.33
C SER A 263 6.46 5.39 -12.22
N ARG A 264 6.07 4.25 -11.63
CA ARG A 264 5.95 2.95 -12.29
C ARG A 264 4.52 2.46 -12.18
N PHE A 265 3.82 2.33 -13.29
CA PHE A 265 2.43 1.89 -13.30
C PHE A 265 2.25 0.56 -14.04
N ILE A 266 1.13 -0.12 -13.81
CA ILE A 266 0.84 -1.44 -14.35
C ILE A 266 -0.32 -1.32 -15.32
N GLU A 267 -0.08 -1.62 -16.61
CA GLU A 267 -1.14 -1.71 -17.61
C GLU A 267 -1.90 -3.03 -17.45
N ALA A 268 -3.23 -2.95 -17.56
CA ALA A 268 -4.07 -4.14 -17.63
C ALA A 268 -4.13 -4.70 -19.06
N ASP A 269 -4.47 -5.98 -19.16
CA ASP A 269 -4.75 -6.59 -20.48
C ASP A 269 -6.07 -6.10 -21.06
N VAL A 270 -6.97 -5.57 -20.23
CA VAL A 270 -8.27 -5.04 -20.65
C VAL A 270 -8.09 -3.75 -21.45
N ARG A 271 -8.76 -3.71 -22.60
CA ARG A 271 -8.68 -2.56 -23.51
C ARG A 271 -9.81 -1.57 -23.28
N ILE A 272 -9.47 -0.29 -23.45
CA ILE A 272 -10.46 0.79 -23.54
C ILE A 272 -11.32 0.52 -24.78
N GLY A 273 -12.62 0.32 -24.58
CA GLY A 273 -13.55 -0.01 -25.65
C GLY A 273 -13.61 1.05 -26.76
N PRO A 274 -14.05 0.66 -27.98
CA PRO A 274 -14.19 1.59 -29.10
C PRO A 274 -15.35 2.57 -28.89
N GLY A 275 -15.47 3.53 -29.80
CA GLY A 275 -16.56 4.50 -29.84
C GLY A 275 -16.33 5.70 -28.94
N ARG A 276 -17.34 6.57 -28.89
CA ARG A 276 -17.36 7.80 -28.10
C ARG A 276 -18.05 7.54 -26.75
N ASN A 277 -17.83 8.44 -25.78
CA ASN A 277 -18.59 8.48 -24.54
C ASN A 277 -20.09 8.76 -24.79
N ASN A 278 -20.95 8.28 -23.91
CA ASN A 278 -22.39 8.53 -23.91
C ASN A 278 -22.99 8.35 -22.51
N GLU A 279 -24.13 8.96 -22.24
CA GLU A 279 -24.76 9.01 -20.91
C GLU A 279 -25.23 7.66 -20.36
N ARG A 280 -25.43 6.64 -21.20
CA ARG A 280 -25.89 5.32 -20.78
C ARG A 280 -24.76 4.38 -20.35
N ARG A 281 -23.53 4.72 -20.74
CA ARG A 281 -22.35 3.91 -20.43
C ARG A 281 -21.87 4.21 -19.02
N SER A 282 -21.27 3.24 -18.35
CA SER A 282 -20.67 3.42 -17.02
C SER A 282 -19.65 4.57 -17.00
N GLY A 283 -19.58 5.27 -15.87
CA GLY A 283 -18.71 6.45 -15.72
C GLY A 283 -17.24 6.14 -15.95
N TYR A 284 -16.74 4.97 -15.47
CA TYR A 284 -15.33 4.60 -15.65
C TYR A 284 -14.98 4.36 -17.12
N GLU A 285 -15.88 3.74 -17.89
CA GLU A 285 -15.67 3.51 -19.31
C GLU A 285 -15.72 4.81 -20.13
N ASN A 286 -16.62 5.73 -19.74
CA ASN A 286 -16.70 7.06 -20.35
C ASN A 286 -15.44 7.86 -20.06
N ALA A 287 -14.99 7.91 -18.81
CA ALA A 287 -13.80 8.65 -18.42
C ALA A 287 -12.53 8.15 -19.14
N ALA A 288 -12.38 6.84 -19.32
CA ALA A 288 -11.27 6.29 -20.11
C ALA A 288 -11.27 6.78 -21.57
N ARG A 289 -12.46 6.95 -22.17
CA ARG A 289 -12.58 7.50 -23.54
C ARG A 289 -12.32 9.00 -23.61
N VAL A 290 -12.76 9.76 -22.61
CA VAL A 290 -12.43 11.17 -22.47
C VAL A 290 -10.91 11.35 -22.34
N ASN A 291 -10.27 10.60 -21.43
CA ASN A 291 -8.82 10.61 -21.25
C ASN A 291 -8.08 10.29 -22.55
N ARG A 292 -8.53 9.26 -23.28
CA ARG A 292 -7.96 8.90 -24.59
C ARG A 292 -8.05 10.04 -25.60
N ALA A 293 -9.17 10.74 -25.64
CA ALA A 293 -9.37 11.86 -26.55
C ALA A 293 -8.45 13.04 -26.19
N LEU A 294 -8.36 13.42 -24.91
CA LEU A 294 -7.49 14.49 -24.42
C LEU A 294 -6.01 14.20 -24.72
N LEU A 295 -5.54 13.00 -24.44
CA LEU A 295 -4.15 12.62 -24.71
C LEU A 295 -3.85 12.53 -26.20
N ALA A 296 -4.79 12.07 -27.02
CA ALA A 296 -4.65 12.04 -28.46
C ALA A 296 -4.59 13.45 -29.06
N GLU A 297 -5.41 14.37 -28.58
CA GLU A 297 -5.39 15.77 -29.00
C GLU A 297 -4.10 16.46 -28.59
N ARG A 298 -3.64 16.26 -27.37
CA ARG A 298 -2.46 16.94 -26.82
C ARG A 298 -1.13 16.41 -27.36
N PHE A 299 -1.01 15.08 -27.51
CA PHE A 299 0.26 14.41 -27.80
C PHE A 299 0.29 13.65 -29.12
N GLY A 300 -0.84 13.50 -29.81
CA GLY A 300 -0.95 12.68 -31.04
C GLY A 300 -0.91 11.17 -30.75
N HIS A 301 -0.99 10.74 -29.48
CA HIS A 301 -0.89 9.33 -29.06
C HIS A 301 -2.22 8.82 -28.53
N VAL A 302 -2.64 7.64 -29.01
CA VAL A 302 -3.90 6.99 -28.61
C VAL A 302 -3.61 5.90 -27.57
N ILE A 303 -4.09 6.09 -26.35
CA ILE A 303 -4.04 5.05 -25.34
C ILE A 303 -5.11 3.98 -25.60
N THR A 304 -4.77 2.72 -25.35
CA THR A 304 -5.65 1.58 -25.66
C THR A 304 -5.91 0.65 -24.49
N ARG A 305 -5.21 0.80 -23.36
CA ARG A 305 -5.31 -0.09 -22.20
C ARG A 305 -5.81 0.64 -20.97
N HIS A 306 -6.58 -0.07 -20.14
CA HIS A 306 -6.82 0.31 -18.77
C HIS A 306 -5.58 0.00 -17.92
N LEU A 307 -5.62 0.38 -16.65
CA LEU A 307 -4.61 0.01 -15.66
C LEU A 307 -5.14 -1.12 -14.77
N GLU A 308 -4.21 -1.86 -14.16
CA GLU A 308 -4.57 -2.82 -13.13
C GLU A 308 -5.15 -2.13 -11.88
N HIS A 309 -6.06 -2.80 -11.20
CA HIS A 309 -6.66 -2.32 -9.96
C HIS A 309 -5.70 -2.56 -8.79
N THR A 310 -4.75 -1.67 -8.64
CA THR A 310 -3.71 -1.67 -7.61
C THR A 310 -3.52 -0.27 -7.04
N PRO A 311 -2.89 -0.09 -5.88
CA PRO A 311 -2.42 1.23 -5.45
C PRO A 311 -1.54 1.85 -6.53
N VAL A 312 -1.87 3.06 -6.99
CA VAL A 312 -1.19 3.71 -8.12
C VAL A 312 -0.30 4.87 -7.67
N PRO A 313 0.93 4.99 -8.22
CA PRO A 313 1.87 6.05 -7.85
C PRO A 313 1.56 7.36 -8.55
N LEU A 314 1.51 8.43 -7.78
CA LEU A 314 1.21 9.78 -8.24
C LEU A 314 2.23 10.79 -7.71
N ARG A 315 2.38 11.93 -8.41
CA ARG A 315 3.17 13.09 -7.97
C ARG A 315 2.30 14.34 -7.97
N ARG A 316 2.33 15.07 -6.85
CA ARG A 316 1.55 16.31 -6.69
C ARG A 316 1.88 17.35 -7.74
N SER A 317 3.16 17.53 -8.04
CA SER A 317 3.60 18.51 -9.07
C SER A 317 3.04 18.19 -10.45
N VAL A 318 3.01 16.90 -10.83
CA VAL A 318 2.46 16.46 -12.11
C VAL A 318 0.94 16.64 -12.15
N LEU A 319 0.24 16.35 -11.07
CA LEU A 319 -1.21 16.57 -10.99
C LEU A 319 -1.59 18.05 -11.11
N ARG A 320 -0.82 18.95 -10.49
CA ARG A 320 -1.03 20.40 -10.62
C ARG A 320 -0.79 20.89 -12.05
N GLU A 321 0.26 20.41 -12.70
CA GLU A 321 0.52 20.71 -14.10
C GLU A 321 -0.62 20.22 -15.00
N MET A 322 -1.14 19.01 -14.76
CA MET A 322 -2.30 18.49 -15.49
C MET A 322 -3.58 19.29 -15.22
N GLU A 323 -3.79 19.77 -14.00
CA GLU A 323 -4.93 20.63 -13.66
C GLU A 323 -4.87 21.96 -14.41
N GLU A 324 -3.68 22.51 -14.64
CA GLU A 324 -3.47 23.70 -15.46
C GLU A 324 -3.65 23.40 -16.95
N GLU A 325 -3.08 22.30 -17.45
CA GLU A 325 -3.14 21.88 -18.85
C GLU A 325 -4.57 21.54 -19.30
N PHE A 326 -5.34 20.83 -18.46
CA PHE A 326 -6.71 20.38 -18.73
C PHE A 326 -7.74 21.10 -17.85
N ALA A 327 -7.54 22.39 -17.60
CA ALA A 327 -8.28 23.16 -16.60
C ALA A 327 -9.81 23.03 -16.75
N ALA A 328 -10.35 23.08 -17.97
CA ALA A 328 -11.78 22.96 -18.23
C ALA A 328 -12.33 21.58 -17.84
N ASP A 329 -11.56 20.51 -18.04
CA ASP A 329 -11.93 19.14 -17.74
C ASP A 329 -11.88 18.87 -16.23
N PHE A 330 -10.86 19.40 -15.55
CA PHE A 330 -10.77 19.35 -14.09
C PHE A 330 -11.93 20.11 -13.43
N VAL A 331 -12.24 21.33 -13.88
CA VAL A 331 -13.40 22.11 -13.37
C VAL A 331 -14.69 21.34 -13.56
N ARG A 332 -14.93 20.81 -14.76
CA ARG A 332 -16.14 20.05 -15.06
C ARG A 332 -16.27 18.82 -14.17
N THR A 333 -15.19 18.05 -14.01
CA THR A 333 -15.20 16.82 -13.22
C THR A 333 -15.40 17.10 -11.73
N ARG A 334 -14.67 18.06 -11.12
CA ARG A 334 -14.81 18.38 -9.69
C ARG A 334 -16.19 18.93 -9.32
N THR A 335 -16.89 19.58 -10.25
CA THR A 335 -18.25 20.11 -10.03
C THR A 335 -19.35 19.10 -10.31
N SER A 336 -19.02 17.94 -10.91
CA SER A 336 -19.97 16.85 -11.18
C SER A 336 -20.25 16.06 -9.91
N ARG A 337 -21.45 16.24 -9.34
CA ARG A 337 -21.86 15.52 -8.11
C ARG A 337 -21.98 14.01 -8.26
N PHE A 338 -22.31 13.55 -9.45
CA PHE A 338 -22.36 12.14 -9.85
C PHE A 338 -21.46 11.96 -11.07
N ARG A 339 -21.05 10.73 -11.33
CA ARG A 339 -20.26 10.41 -12.53
C ARG A 339 -20.99 10.84 -13.79
N ALA A 340 -20.38 11.71 -14.55
CA ALA A 340 -20.89 12.20 -15.83
C ALA A 340 -20.13 11.56 -17.00
N ALA A 341 -20.79 11.48 -18.15
CA ALA A 341 -20.18 10.94 -19.38
C ALA A 341 -18.98 11.76 -19.88
N THR A 342 -18.75 12.94 -19.32
CA THR A 342 -17.67 13.88 -19.68
C THR A 342 -16.59 13.99 -18.62
N ASP A 343 -16.66 13.25 -17.53
CA ASP A 343 -15.64 13.26 -16.49
C ASP A 343 -14.33 12.70 -17.00
N ILE A 344 -13.23 13.19 -16.43
CA ILE A 344 -11.91 12.58 -16.56
C ILE A 344 -11.71 11.59 -15.38
N SER A 345 -10.92 10.56 -15.59
CA SER A 345 -10.42 9.70 -14.51
C SER A 345 -8.92 9.96 -14.34
N VAL A 346 -8.60 10.75 -13.32
CA VAL A 346 -7.22 11.22 -13.10
C VAL A 346 -6.33 10.07 -12.69
N THR A 347 -6.72 9.31 -11.68
CA THR A 347 -5.88 8.28 -11.04
C THR A 347 -5.81 6.97 -11.82
N ASN A 348 -6.81 6.69 -12.65
CA ASN A 348 -6.90 5.40 -13.37
C ASN A 348 -6.21 5.38 -14.73
N SER A 349 -6.12 6.49 -15.44
CA SER A 349 -5.41 6.50 -16.74
C SER A 349 -4.79 7.84 -17.12
N LEU A 350 -5.48 8.97 -16.88
CA LEU A 350 -5.02 10.25 -17.38
C LEU A 350 -3.61 10.61 -16.89
N TYR A 351 -3.38 10.51 -15.56
CA TYR A 351 -2.09 10.81 -14.97
C TYR A 351 -0.97 9.93 -15.53
N HIS A 352 -1.19 8.62 -15.57
CA HIS A 352 -0.11 7.68 -15.88
C HIS A 352 0.38 7.81 -17.31
N TYR A 353 -0.55 7.94 -18.25
CA TYR A 353 -0.19 8.16 -19.65
C TYR A 353 0.31 9.58 -19.94
N TYR A 354 -0.21 10.58 -19.24
CA TYR A 354 0.36 11.94 -19.31
C TYR A 354 1.81 11.95 -18.81
N ALA A 355 2.05 11.35 -17.65
CA ALA A 355 3.39 11.22 -17.06
C ALA A 355 4.34 10.39 -17.95
N LEU A 356 3.86 9.33 -18.60
CA LEU A 356 4.61 8.54 -19.56
C LEU A 356 5.02 9.39 -20.77
N LEU A 357 4.07 10.09 -21.40
CA LEU A 357 4.28 10.92 -22.58
C LEU A 357 5.16 12.15 -22.32
N THR A 358 5.28 12.54 -21.05
CA THR A 358 6.17 13.63 -20.61
C THR A 358 7.45 13.13 -19.90
N GLY A 359 7.77 11.83 -19.98
CA GLY A 359 9.02 11.24 -19.48
C GLY A 359 9.11 11.11 -17.96
N ARG A 360 7.99 11.11 -17.23
CA ARG A 360 7.91 11.06 -15.76
C ARG A 360 7.29 9.78 -15.22
N ALA A 361 6.89 8.86 -16.08
CA ALA A 361 6.44 7.53 -15.73
C ALA A 361 6.97 6.49 -16.71
N VAL A 362 6.98 5.23 -16.26
CA VAL A 362 7.28 4.05 -17.09
C VAL A 362 6.30 2.94 -16.72
N PRO A 363 5.86 2.11 -17.68
CA PRO A 363 5.13 0.89 -17.34
C PRO A 363 6.06 -0.13 -16.66
N GLN A 364 5.48 -1.00 -15.84
CA GLN A 364 6.17 -2.17 -15.30
C GLN A 364 5.35 -3.44 -15.55
N GLU A 365 6.03 -4.56 -15.74
CA GLU A 365 5.41 -5.85 -16.07
C GLU A 365 5.66 -6.92 -14.98
N ALA A 366 6.42 -6.57 -13.93
CA ALA A 366 6.87 -7.53 -12.93
C ALA A 366 5.87 -7.82 -11.81
N ALA A 367 4.82 -7.00 -11.66
CA ALA A 367 3.86 -7.14 -10.58
C ALA A 367 2.86 -8.28 -10.85
N ARG A 368 2.57 -9.06 -9.81
CA ARG A 368 1.56 -10.13 -9.83
C ARG A 368 0.28 -9.62 -9.18
N VAL A 369 -0.75 -9.47 -9.98
CA VAL A 369 -2.02 -8.86 -9.57
C VAL A 369 -3.17 -9.84 -9.80
N ALA A 370 -4.15 -9.84 -8.90
CA ALA A 370 -5.44 -10.51 -9.11
C ALA A 370 -6.59 -9.51 -8.94
N TYR A 371 -7.48 -9.49 -9.91
CA TYR A 371 -8.77 -8.82 -9.83
C TYR A 371 -9.85 -9.89 -9.60
N VAL A 372 -10.59 -9.77 -8.50
CA VAL A 372 -11.56 -10.77 -8.07
C VAL A 372 -12.96 -10.17 -8.05
N ASP A 373 -13.88 -10.69 -8.88
CA ASP A 373 -15.30 -10.37 -8.77
C ASP A 373 -15.92 -11.17 -7.63
N THR A 374 -16.08 -10.54 -6.47
CA THR A 374 -16.59 -11.15 -5.24
C THR A 374 -18.08 -11.46 -5.29
N THR A 375 -18.80 -11.03 -6.34
CA THR A 375 -20.21 -11.32 -6.53
C THR A 375 -20.48 -12.61 -7.32
N SER A 376 -19.41 -13.24 -7.84
CA SER A 376 -19.47 -14.48 -8.61
C SER A 376 -18.96 -15.69 -7.81
N ARG A 377 -19.48 -16.90 -8.11
CA ARG A 377 -18.98 -18.14 -7.51
C ARG A 377 -17.52 -18.43 -7.89
N ALA A 378 -17.17 -18.13 -9.13
CA ALA A 378 -15.79 -18.27 -9.61
C ALA A 378 -14.83 -17.36 -8.85
N GLY A 379 -15.23 -16.11 -8.61
CA GLY A 379 -14.42 -15.16 -7.84
C GLY A 379 -14.22 -15.60 -6.40
N LEU A 380 -15.27 -16.10 -5.71
CA LEU A 380 -15.11 -16.62 -4.35
C LEU A 380 -14.17 -17.82 -4.28
N ALA A 381 -14.18 -18.70 -5.29
CA ALA A 381 -13.27 -19.85 -5.33
C ALA A 381 -11.78 -19.42 -5.44
N VAL A 382 -11.49 -18.30 -6.10
CA VAL A 382 -10.12 -17.76 -6.22
C VAL A 382 -9.58 -17.28 -4.87
N LEU A 383 -10.45 -16.88 -3.92
CA LEU A 383 -10.00 -16.42 -2.60
C LEU A 383 -9.24 -17.50 -1.82
N ASP A 384 -9.65 -18.75 -1.91
CA ASP A 384 -8.97 -19.87 -1.24
C ASP A 384 -7.58 -20.11 -1.84
N ASP A 385 -7.43 -19.98 -3.17
CA ASP A 385 -6.12 -20.07 -3.85
C ASP A 385 -5.19 -18.91 -3.45
N ILE A 386 -5.70 -17.68 -3.40
CA ILE A 386 -4.94 -16.52 -2.95
C ILE A 386 -4.47 -16.72 -1.50
N ALA A 387 -5.34 -17.24 -0.62
CA ALA A 387 -5.00 -17.50 0.77
C ALA A 387 -3.95 -18.61 0.94
N ALA A 388 -3.96 -19.61 0.06
CA ALA A 388 -3.04 -20.75 0.12
C ALA A 388 -1.65 -20.41 -0.42
N HIS A 389 -1.54 -19.70 -1.54
CA HIS A 389 -0.27 -19.45 -2.22
C HIS A 389 0.44 -18.19 -1.73
N ARG A 390 -0.30 -17.12 -1.42
CA ARG A 390 0.23 -15.81 -0.93
C ARG A 390 1.38 -15.25 -1.76
N ASP A 391 1.33 -15.43 -3.07
CA ASP A 391 2.41 -15.11 -3.99
C ASP A 391 2.13 -13.85 -4.87
N LEU A 392 0.96 -13.23 -4.69
CA LEU A 392 0.59 -11.99 -5.35
C LEU A 392 1.25 -10.79 -4.67
N ASP A 393 1.48 -9.73 -5.43
CA ASP A 393 1.84 -8.40 -4.89
C ASP A 393 0.60 -7.64 -4.45
N PHE A 394 -0.46 -7.72 -5.25
CA PHE A 394 -1.73 -7.03 -5.01
C PHE A 394 -2.92 -7.91 -5.37
N PHE A 395 -4.03 -7.67 -4.71
CA PHE A 395 -5.34 -8.12 -5.16
C PHE A 395 -6.40 -7.04 -4.92
N CYS A 396 -7.41 -7.01 -5.77
CA CYS A 396 -8.60 -6.17 -5.64
C CYS A 396 -9.83 -7.06 -5.48
N LEU A 397 -10.69 -6.74 -4.52
CA LEU A 397 -11.95 -7.44 -4.24
C LEU A 397 -13.13 -6.59 -4.72
N ASN A 398 -13.37 -6.63 -6.02
CA ASN A 398 -14.37 -5.78 -6.66
C ASN A 398 -15.79 -6.35 -6.57
N ASP A 399 -16.78 -5.45 -6.59
CA ASP A 399 -18.18 -5.78 -6.73
C ASP A 399 -18.61 -5.78 -8.20
N GLY A 400 -18.90 -6.96 -8.72
CA GLY A 400 -19.41 -7.12 -10.08
C GLY A 400 -20.83 -6.55 -10.24
N SER A 401 -21.16 -6.14 -11.46
CA SER A 401 -22.48 -5.57 -11.79
C SER A 401 -23.62 -6.61 -11.86
N PHE A 402 -23.28 -7.91 -11.94
CA PHE A 402 -24.25 -8.99 -12.11
C PHE A 402 -24.04 -10.09 -11.05
N PRO A 403 -24.54 -9.91 -9.81
CA PRO A 403 -24.30 -10.84 -8.72
C PRO A 403 -24.97 -12.20 -8.94
N GLU A 404 -24.19 -13.28 -8.80
CA GLU A 404 -24.63 -14.67 -8.86
C GLU A 404 -24.94 -15.26 -7.48
N ILE A 405 -24.48 -14.59 -6.42
CA ILE A 405 -24.61 -15.03 -5.03
C ILE A 405 -25.35 -14.00 -4.19
N SER A 406 -25.85 -14.42 -3.04
CA SER A 406 -26.49 -13.51 -2.11
C SER A 406 -25.47 -12.59 -1.43
N GLU A 407 -25.92 -11.39 -1.04
CA GLU A 407 -25.09 -10.45 -0.28
C GLU A 407 -24.57 -11.07 1.03
N SER A 408 -25.43 -11.81 1.74
CA SER A 408 -25.05 -12.47 2.99
C SER A 408 -23.97 -13.54 2.80
N GLU A 409 -23.98 -14.26 1.68
CA GLU A 409 -22.94 -15.23 1.34
C GLU A 409 -21.63 -14.51 1.03
N ARG A 410 -21.66 -13.46 0.21
CA ARG A 410 -20.51 -12.61 -0.12
C ARG A 410 -19.87 -12.02 1.14
N VAL A 411 -20.67 -11.35 1.98
CA VAL A 411 -20.19 -10.74 3.23
C VAL A 411 -19.49 -11.77 4.11
N ARG A 412 -20.07 -12.96 4.28
CA ARG A 412 -19.49 -14.03 5.08
C ARG A 412 -18.15 -14.51 4.53
N GLU A 413 -18.08 -14.81 3.23
CA GLU A 413 -16.87 -15.37 2.61
C GLU A 413 -15.75 -14.34 2.51
N VAL A 414 -16.03 -13.10 2.09
CA VAL A 414 -15.04 -12.02 2.01
C VAL A 414 -14.53 -11.65 3.40
N SER A 415 -15.42 -11.52 4.40
CA SER A 415 -14.98 -11.22 5.78
C SER A 415 -14.11 -12.35 6.36
N ARG A 416 -14.45 -13.63 6.11
CA ARG A 416 -13.65 -14.78 6.51
C ARG A 416 -12.26 -14.75 5.88
N PHE A 417 -12.21 -14.49 4.57
CA PHE A 417 -10.96 -14.39 3.81
C PHE A 417 -10.08 -13.26 4.36
N LEU A 418 -10.61 -12.04 4.44
CA LEU A 418 -9.83 -10.87 4.90
C LEU A 418 -9.34 -11.03 6.34
N ALA A 419 -10.17 -11.54 7.25
CA ALA A 419 -9.76 -11.81 8.62
C ALA A 419 -8.66 -12.88 8.73
N GLY A 420 -8.69 -13.90 7.87
CA GLY A 420 -7.65 -14.92 7.81
C GLY A 420 -6.37 -14.45 7.11
N TYR A 421 -6.49 -13.56 6.14
CA TYR A 421 -5.35 -13.03 5.38
C TYR A 421 -4.58 -11.97 6.16
N PHE A 422 -5.30 -11.05 6.85
CA PHE A 422 -4.78 -9.97 7.67
C PHE A 422 -5.26 -10.07 9.12
N PRO A 423 -4.84 -11.08 9.89
CA PRO A 423 -5.35 -11.33 11.24
C PRO A 423 -4.87 -10.32 12.27
N ASP A 424 -3.73 -9.67 12.03
CA ASP A 424 -3.08 -8.80 13.00
C ASP A 424 -3.65 -7.39 12.92
N PRO A 425 -4.15 -6.82 14.05
CA PRO A 425 -4.61 -5.44 14.08
C PRO A 425 -3.48 -4.45 13.80
N ALA A 426 -3.81 -3.35 13.13
CA ALA A 426 -2.89 -2.23 12.97
C ALA A 426 -2.88 -1.32 14.22
N PRO A 427 -1.81 -0.53 14.45
CA PRO A 427 -1.69 0.31 15.65
C PRO A 427 -2.80 1.35 15.83
N TRP A 428 -3.49 1.70 14.77
CA TRP A 428 -4.61 2.66 14.75
C TRP A 428 -5.98 2.00 14.92
N GLU A 429 -6.03 0.71 15.21
CA GLU A 429 -7.30 0.06 15.52
C GLU A 429 -7.61 0.15 17.00
N ARG A 430 -8.86 0.43 17.33
CA ARG A 430 -9.34 0.34 18.72
C ARG A 430 -9.28 -1.11 19.16
N VAL A 431 -8.54 -1.38 20.22
CA VAL A 431 -8.52 -2.70 20.84
C VAL A 431 -9.89 -2.90 21.51
N SER A 432 -10.70 -3.78 20.96
CA SER A 432 -11.91 -4.24 21.67
C SER A 432 -11.43 -4.90 22.96
N ALA A 433 -11.88 -4.37 24.10
CA ALA A 433 -11.60 -5.03 25.38
C ALA A 433 -12.03 -6.50 25.27
N PRO A 434 -11.19 -7.48 25.68
CA PRO A 434 -11.59 -8.86 25.64
C PRO A 434 -12.88 -8.98 26.44
N SER A 435 -13.93 -9.51 25.81
CA SER A 435 -15.19 -9.80 26.50
C SER A 435 -14.82 -10.72 27.67
N ARG A 436 -14.86 -10.20 28.89
CA ARG A 436 -14.74 -11.01 30.08
C ARG A 436 -15.89 -12.01 29.99
N ARG A 437 -15.61 -13.25 29.60
CA ARG A 437 -16.52 -14.37 29.87
C ARG A 437 -16.73 -14.32 31.38
N PRO A 438 -17.98 -14.18 31.88
CA PRO A 438 -18.23 -14.35 33.31
C PRO A 438 -17.72 -15.73 33.69
N LEU A 439 -16.85 -15.77 34.69
CA LEU A 439 -16.46 -17.03 35.31
C LEU A 439 -17.77 -17.69 35.78
N PRO A 440 -17.96 -19.00 35.55
CA PRO A 440 -19.09 -19.70 36.10
C PRO A 440 -19.07 -19.53 37.62
N GLU A 441 -20.17 -19.05 38.19
CA GLU A 441 -20.35 -18.96 39.62
C GLU A 441 -20.12 -20.36 40.21
N SER A 442 -19.11 -20.46 41.09
CA SER A 442 -18.84 -21.63 41.88
C SER A 442 -20.07 -21.86 42.77
N THR A 443 -20.90 -22.80 42.40
CA THR A 443 -21.89 -23.37 43.32
C THR A 443 -21.14 -24.13 44.42
N ALA A 444 -20.76 -23.41 45.48
CA ALA A 444 -20.39 -24.04 46.73
C ALA A 444 -21.67 -24.67 47.32
N GLY A 445 -21.81 -25.98 47.13
CA GLY A 445 -22.85 -26.76 47.74
C GLY A 445 -22.67 -26.75 49.26
N ALA A 446 -23.74 -26.36 49.94
CA ALA A 446 -23.94 -26.62 51.34
C ALA A 446 -24.34 -28.10 51.51
N ALA A 447 -23.61 -28.82 52.33
CA ALA A 447 -24.03 -29.93 53.16
C ALA A 447 -22.98 -30.20 54.22
#